data_3e5136e1d67aa9dd539e40dfa9084e96
#
_entry.id   3e5136e1d67aa9dd539e40dfa9084e96
#
_cell.length_a   1.000
_cell.length_b   1.000
_cell.length_c   1.000
_cell.angle_alpha   90.00
_cell.angle_beta   90.00
_cell.angle_gamma   90.00
#
_symmetry.space_group_name_H-M   'P 1'
#
loop_
_entity.id
_entity.type
_entity.pdbx_description
1 polymer ?
#
loop_
_entity_poly.entity_id
_entity_poly.type
_entity_poly.pdbx_seq_one_letter_code
_entity_poly.pdbx_strand_id
1 'polypeptide(L)'
;MDKKCVLITGVCGLLGSRLSDWVSENKKDYDIIGIDNLFGGYLDNISKDVIFYNRDLAEDKIDDIFEKHDIEYVFHFAAYAAEGLSPFMRMFNWKNNSVSTANIINCCITHNVKRLVYTSSMSVYGHGDLKLNRFDENDTPCPIDPYGISKYACEMDIKVAGDQHNLDWCIIRPHNIYGEKQNIWDKYRNVLGIWMYQILHNEPMLIYGDGEQSRAFTYVGDNLECLWNAAVLPQASKQIINLGGITPYTINDAANILAEIAGYNKIEHREPRHEVKWAVPTYQKSIDILGFKDTTSLKDGLTSMWEWAKNIKDRPRYKWENYEITKGIYSYWK
;
A
#
# COMPACT_ATOMS: atom_id res chain seq x y z
N MET A 1 4.74 -34.02 -5.86
CA MET A 1 5.43 -32.77 -6.21
C MET A 1 5.25 -31.85 -5.05
N ASP A 2 6.32 -31.29 -4.55
CA ASP A 2 6.22 -30.27 -3.51
C ASP A 2 5.46 -29.08 -4.09
N LYS A 3 4.57 -28.48 -3.30
CA LYS A 3 3.82 -27.31 -3.72
C LYS A 3 4.77 -26.15 -3.95
N LYS A 4 4.52 -25.37 -4.98
CA LYS A 4 5.22 -24.11 -5.18
C LYS A 4 4.81 -23.10 -4.12
N CYS A 5 5.67 -22.13 -3.85
CA CYS A 5 5.41 -21.11 -2.85
C CYS A 5 5.27 -19.73 -3.48
N VAL A 6 4.45 -18.91 -2.87
CA VAL A 6 4.48 -17.46 -3.06
C VAL A 6 4.97 -16.80 -1.78
N LEU A 7 5.84 -15.82 -1.92
CA LEU A 7 6.27 -14.98 -0.80
C LEU A 7 5.50 -13.66 -0.80
N ILE A 8 4.91 -13.34 0.33
CA ILE A 8 4.23 -12.05 0.55
C ILE A 8 4.94 -11.32 1.68
N THR A 9 5.60 -10.22 1.40
CA THR A 9 6.19 -9.35 2.41
C THR A 9 5.19 -8.28 2.86
N GLY A 10 5.28 -7.84 4.12
CA GLY A 10 4.23 -7.00 4.70
C GLY A 10 2.91 -7.75 4.85
N VAL A 11 3.01 -9.07 5.10
CA VAL A 11 1.86 -10.00 5.10
C VAL A 11 0.83 -9.68 6.18
N CYS A 12 1.23 -9.03 7.25
CA CYS A 12 0.34 -8.63 8.35
C CYS A 12 -0.35 -7.26 8.12
N GLY A 13 0.01 -6.54 7.05
CA GLY A 13 -0.62 -5.29 6.62
C GLY A 13 -1.88 -5.50 5.77
N LEU A 14 -2.51 -4.40 5.31
CA LEU A 14 -3.73 -4.43 4.51
C LEU A 14 -3.59 -5.31 3.25
N LEU A 15 -2.68 -4.96 2.33
CA LEU A 15 -2.55 -5.68 1.06
C LEU A 15 -2.07 -7.12 1.27
N GLY A 16 -1.07 -7.31 2.13
CA GLY A 16 -0.46 -8.62 2.35
C GLY A 16 -1.45 -9.62 2.94
N SER A 17 -2.18 -9.23 3.97
CA SER A 17 -3.15 -10.12 4.62
C SER A 17 -4.35 -10.44 3.74
N ARG A 18 -4.85 -9.45 2.98
CA ARG A 18 -5.98 -9.67 2.06
C ARG A 18 -5.58 -10.52 0.85
N LEU A 19 -4.36 -10.30 0.30
CA LEU A 19 -3.86 -11.17 -0.77
C LEU A 19 -3.61 -12.61 -0.27
N SER A 20 -3.07 -12.77 0.95
CA SER A 20 -2.86 -14.11 1.52
C SER A 20 -4.18 -14.88 1.69
N ASP A 21 -5.24 -14.22 2.16
CA ASP A 21 -6.58 -14.82 2.24
C ASP A 21 -7.06 -15.25 0.84
N TRP A 22 -6.97 -14.33 -0.13
CA TRP A 22 -7.42 -14.58 -1.49
C TRP A 22 -6.65 -15.74 -2.17
N VAL A 23 -5.32 -15.78 -1.99
CA VAL A 23 -4.48 -16.89 -2.51
C VAL A 23 -4.86 -18.21 -1.84
N SER A 24 -5.02 -18.22 -0.52
CA SER A 24 -5.46 -19.40 0.23
C SER A 24 -6.81 -19.95 -0.27
N GLU A 25 -7.72 -19.07 -0.65
CA GLU A 25 -9.04 -19.45 -1.15
C GLU A 25 -9.03 -19.91 -2.61
N ASN A 26 -8.24 -19.25 -3.49
CA ASN A 26 -8.35 -19.37 -4.93
C ASN A 26 -7.18 -20.11 -5.60
N LYS A 27 -6.03 -20.32 -4.93
CA LYS A 27 -4.80 -20.88 -5.48
C LYS A 27 -4.25 -22.01 -4.60
N LYS A 28 -4.98 -23.10 -4.53
CA LYS A 28 -4.69 -24.26 -3.66
C LYS A 28 -3.37 -24.97 -3.96
N ASP A 29 -2.79 -24.72 -5.13
CA ASP A 29 -1.52 -25.32 -5.57
C ASP A 29 -0.29 -24.57 -5.02
N TYR A 30 -0.50 -23.46 -4.31
CA TYR A 30 0.57 -22.68 -3.71
C TYR A 30 0.49 -22.70 -2.18
N ASP A 31 1.66 -22.81 -1.54
CA ASP A 31 1.84 -22.48 -0.14
C ASP A 31 2.21 -21.01 -0.01
N ILE A 32 1.77 -20.39 1.08
CA ILE A 32 1.95 -18.95 1.31
C ILE A 32 3.02 -18.75 2.37
N ILE A 33 4.12 -18.13 1.97
CA ILE A 33 5.19 -17.68 2.86
C ILE A 33 4.96 -16.21 3.16
N GLY A 34 4.92 -15.84 4.43
CA GLY A 34 4.71 -14.46 4.86
C GLY A 34 5.88 -13.92 5.66
N ILE A 35 6.37 -12.72 5.33
CA ILE A 35 7.36 -11.98 6.11
C ILE A 35 6.77 -10.65 6.57
N ASP A 36 6.93 -10.34 7.86
CA ASP A 36 6.57 -9.04 8.44
C ASP A 36 7.37 -8.82 9.73
N ASN A 37 7.73 -7.58 10.06
CA ASN A 37 8.36 -7.21 11.33
C ASN A 37 7.34 -6.72 12.37
N LEU A 38 6.06 -6.74 12.04
CA LEU A 38 4.93 -6.31 12.87
C LEU A 38 4.96 -4.82 13.28
N PHE A 39 5.74 -4.01 12.58
CA PHE A 39 5.82 -2.59 12.88
C PHE A 39 4.53 -1.84 12.53
N GLY A 40 3.86 -2.22 11.45
CA GLY A 40 2.65 -1.56 10.98
C GLY A 40 1.48 -2.49 10.65
N GLY A 41 1.71 -3.80 10.73
CA GLY A 41 0.74 -4.86 10.57
C GLY A 41 0.48 -5.60 11.88
N TYR A 42 -0.53 -6.45 11.88
CA TYR A 42 -0.93 -7.20 13.08
C TYR A 42 -1.02 -8.69 12.77
N LEU A 43 -0.47 -9.53 13.66
CA LEU A 43 -0.43 -10.98 13.48
C LEU A 43 -1.82 -11.61 13.37
N ASP A 44 -2.83 -11.03 13.99
CA ASP A 44 -4.22 -11.48 13.90
C ASP A 44 -4.90 -11.14 12.55
N ASN A 45 -4.21 -10.42 11.65
CA ASN A 45 -4.67 -10.20 10.28
C ASN A 45 -4.43 -11.40 9.35
N ILE A 46 -3.48 -12.29 9.66
CA ILE A 46 -3.14 -13.41 8.78
C ILE A 46 -3.84 -14.70 9.19
N SER A 47 -4.15 -15.55 8.19
CA SER A 47 -4.72 -16.86 8.44
C SER A 47 -3.65 -17.86 8.91
N LYS A 48 -4.10 -18.98 9.49
CA LYS A 48 -3.24 -20.11 9.87
C LYS A 48 -2.55 -20.81 8.68
N ASP A 49 -3.00 -20.55 7.47
CA ASP A 49 -2.45 -21.16 6.25
C ASP A 49 -1.15 -20.48 5.80
N VAL A 50 -0.79 -19.34 6.42
CA VAL A 50 0.45 -18.61 6.14
C VAL A 50 1.59 -19.16 6.98
N ILE A 51 2.67 -19.60 6.32
CA ILE A 51 3.93 -19.92 6.99
C ILE A 51 4.64 -18.60 7.30
N PHE A 52 4.53 -18.14 8.54
CA PHE A 52 4.94 -16.80 8.94
C PHE A 52 6.37 -16.75 9.48
N TYR A 53 7.11 -15.76 9.00
CA TYR A 53 8.46 -15.41 9.48
C TYR A 53 8.45 -13.96 10.00
N ASN A 54 8.72 -13.80 11.30
CA ASN A 54 8.94 -12.47 11.88
C ASN A 54 10.38 -12.05 11.58
N ARG A 55 10.57 -11.20 10.56
CA ARG A 55 11.87 -10.68 10.12
C ARG A 55 11.75 -9.22 9.71
N ASP A 56 12.78 -8.45 10.02
CA ASP A 56 12.96 -7.09 9.49
C ASP A 56 13.79 -7.15 8.20
N LEU A 57 13.15 -6.87 7.07
CA LEU A 57 13.81 -6.92 5.76
C LEU A 57 14.99 -5.96 5.58
N ALA A 58 15.07 -4.92 6.41
CA ALA A 58 16.16 -3.96 6.36
C ALA A 58 17.35 -4.33 7.27
N GLU A 59 17.19 -5.31 8.16
CA GLU A 59 18.21 -5.72 9.14
C GLU A 59 18.60 -7.18 9.02
N ASP A 60 17.60 -8.04 8.74
CA ASP A 60 17.78 -9.48 8.77
C ASP A 60 18.18 -10.03 7.41
N LYS A 61 19.02 -11.06 7.42
CA LYS A 61 19.18 -11.95 6.28
C LYS A 61 17.93 -12.82 6.14
N ILE A 62 17.52 -13.05 4.91
CA ILE A 62 16.32 -13.83 4.59
C ILE A 62 16.58 -14.93 3.56
N ASP A 63 17.85 -15.16 3.18
CA ASP A 63 18.24 -16.23 2.23
C ASP A 63 17.78 -17.60 2.69
N ASP A 64 17.83 -17.87 4.01
CA ASP A 64 17.36 -19.12 4.62
C ASP A 64 15.89 -19.44 4.32
N ILE A 65 15.06 -18.42 4.09
CA ILE A 65 13.66 -18.58 3.72
C ILE A 65 13.57 -19.04 2.25
N PHE A 66 14.34 -18.43 1.36
CA PHE A 66 14.37 -18.80 -0.06
C PHE A 66 15.02 -20.17 -0.30
N GLU A 67 16.03 -20.54 0.51
CA GLU A 67 16.65 -21.89 0.46
C GLU A 67 15.69 -22.98 0.91
N LYS A 68 14.80 -22.68 1.85
CA LYS A 68 13.86 -23.65 2.42
C LYS A 68 12.61 -23.86 1.58
N HIS A 69 12.21 -22.89 0.79
CA HIS A 69 10.95 -22.87 0.06
C HIS A 69 11.17 -22.61 -1.43
N ASP A 70 10.47 -23.35 -2.29
CA ASP A 70 10.48 -23.14 -3.75
C ASP A 70 9.60 -21.94 -4.11
N ILE A 71 10.14 -20.73 -3.88
CA ILE A 71 9.42 -19.45 -4.07
C ILE A 71 9.39 -19.11 -5.55
N GLU A 72 8.21 -19.23 -6.17
CA GLU A 72 8.01 -18.92 -7.59
C GLU A 72 7.75 -17.43 -7.82
N TYR A 73 6.93 -16.81 -6.98
CA TYR A 73 6.56 -15.39 -7.08
C TYR A 73 6.75 -14.67 -5.75
N VAL A 74 7.18 -13.42 -5.84
CA VAL A 74 7.31 -12.54 -4.67
C VAL A 74 6.37 -11.35 -4.83
N PHE A 75 5.50 -11.12 -3.84
CA PHE A 75 4.68 -9.92 -3.68
C PHE A 75 5.28 -9.04 -2.60
N HIS A 76 5.94 -7.97 -3.01
CA HIS A 76 6.65 -7.09 -2.08
C HIS A 76 5.79 -5.88 -1.69
N PHE A 77 5.09 -6.00 -0.55
CA PHE A 77 4.23 -4.96 0.02
C PHE A 77 4.82 -4.31 1.28
N ALA A 78 5.86 -4.92 1.87
CA ALA A 78 6.51 -4.37 3.05
C ALA A 78 7.04 -2.96 2.76
N ALA A 79 6.50 -1.99 3.47
CA ALA A 79 6.85 -0.59 3.38
C ALA A 79 6.18 0.20 4.52
N TYR A 80 6.73 1.35 4.84
CA TYR A 80 6.03 2.33 5.66
C TYR A 80 5.47 3.44 4.77
N ALA A 81 4.20 3.33 4.41
CA ALA A 81 3.50 4.26 3.53
C ALA A 81 2.94 5.43 4.32
N ALA A 82 3.71 6.50 4.47
CA ALA A 82 3.31 7.72 5.17
C ALA A 82 3.97 8.95 4.52
N GLU A 83 3.41 9.42 3.42
CA GLU A 83 3.89 10.56 2.64
C GLU A 83 4.16 11.78 3.52
N GLY A 84 3.14 12.22 4.26
CA GLY A 84 3.24 13.42 5.10
C GLY A 84 4.23 13.31 6.26
N LEU A 85 4.53 12.10 6.75
CA LEU A 85 5.51 11.87 7.81
C LEU A 85 6.94 11.77 7.26
N SER A 86 7.12 11.31 6.04
CA SER A 86 8.44 11.00 5.46
C SER A 86 9.45 12.16 5.51
N PRO A 87 9.07 13.46 5.40
CA PRO A 87 10.01 14.57 5.58
C PRO A 87 10.61 14.68 6.99
N PHE A 88 9.95 14.12 7.98
CA PHE A 88 10.35 14.18 9.39
C PHE A 88 11.03 12.90 9.87
N MET A 89 11.00 11.84 9.04
CA MET A 89 11.50 10.49 9.33
C MET A 89 12.28 9.92 8.14
N ARG A 90 13.28 10.65 7.66
CA ARG A 90 13.98 10.34 6.39
C ARG A 90 14.77 9.04 6.45
N MET A 91 15.58 8.84 7.49
CA MET A 91 16.41 7.64 7.66
C MET A 91 15.53 6.40 7.80
N PHE A 92 14.49 6.50 8.64
CA PHE A 92 13.50 5.45 8.80
C PHE A 92 12.79 5.11 7.48
N ASN A 93 12.39 6.14 6.71
CA ASN A 93 11.76 5.95 5.40
C ASN A 93 12.68 5.20 4.42
N TRP A 94 13.94 5.62 4.28
CA TRP A 94 14.91 4.96 3.40
C TRP A 94 15.16 3.51 3.82
N LYS A 95 15.36 3.28 5.10
CA LYS A 95 15.59 1.95 5.65
C LYS A 95 14.44 1.00 5.35
N ASN A 96 13.21 1.39 5.70
CA ASN A 96 12.05 0.51 5.58
C ASN A 96 11.53 0.36 4.14
N ASN A 97 11.79 1.31 3.25
CA ASN A 97 11.28 1.26 1.89
C ASN A 97 12.36 0.86 0.87
N SER A 98 13.59 1.38 0.98
CA SER A 98 14.62 1.16 -0.03
C SER A 98 15.58 0.04 0.34
N VAL A 99 16.13 0.02 1.56
CA VAL A 99 17.04 -1.05 1.99
C VAL A 99 16.32 -2.41 2.00
N SER A 100 15.11 -2.46 2.52
CA SER A 100 14.28 -3.67 2.50
C SER A 100 13.99 -4.17 1.08
N THR A 101 13.73 -3.26 0.13
CA THR A 101 13.50 -3.61 -1.27
C THR A 101 14.77 -4.17 -1.93
N ALA A 102 15.94 -3.56 -1.68
CA ALA A 102 17.21 -4.06 -2.21
C ALA A 102 17.52 -5.48 -1.71
N ASN A 103 17.22 -5.79 -0.44
CA ASN A 103 17.37 -7.14 0.11
C ASN A 103 16.47 -8.15 -0.63
N ILE A 104 15.21 -7.81 -0.89
CA ILE A 104 14.28 -8.65 -1.67
C ILE A 104 14.76 -8.83 -3.11
N ILE A 105 15.24 -7.78 -3.78
CA ILE A 105 15.79 -7.87 -5.14
C ILE A 105 16.95 -8.87 -5.18
N ASN A 106 17.90 -8.76 -4.23
CA ASN A 106 19.05 -9.64 -4.15
C ASN A 106 18.62 -11.12 -4.00
N CYS A 107 17.69 -11.40 -3.10
CA CYS A 107 17.17 -12.76 -2.93
C CYS A 107 16.42 -13.26 -4.18
N CYS A 108 15.60 -12.42 -4.81
CA CYS A 108 14.90 -12.78 -6.04
C CYS A 108 15.87 -13.18 -7.18
N ILE A 109 16.98 -12.44 -7.32
CA ILE A 109 18.04 -12.74 -8.31
C ILE A 109 18.76 -14.04 -7.94
N THR A 110 19.24 -14.15 -6.70
CA THR A 110 20.05 -15.28 -6.22
C THR A 110 19.29 -16.61 -6.32
N HIS A 111 18.00 -16.60 -6.01
CA HIS A 111 17.17 -17.81 -5.96
C HIS A 111 16.27 -17.99 -7.20
N ASN A 112 16.50 -17.22 -8.27
CA ASN A 112 15.82 -17.37 -9.57
C ASN A 112 14.29 -17.28 -9.46
N VAL A 113 13.78 -16.33 -8.67
CA VAL A 113 12.35 -16.04 -8.57
C VAL A 113 11.81 -15.71 -9.96
N LYS A 114 10.68 -16.29 -10.32
CA LYS A 114 10.09 -16.15 -11.66
C LYS A 114 9.59 -14.73 -11.93
N ARG A 115 9.00 -14.06 -10.94
CA ARG A 115 8.63 -12.64 -11.04
C ARG A 115 8.49 -11.97 -9.66
N LEU A 116 9.02 -10.77 -9.58
CA LEU A 116 8.80 -9.84 -8.47
C LEU A 116 7.64 -8.88 -8.80
N VAL A 117 6.58 -8.90 -8.02
CA VAL A 117 5.52 -7.89 -8.03
C VAL A 117 5.82 -6.86 -6.94
N TYR A 118 6.15 -5.66 -7.34
CA TYR A 118 6.51 -4.56 -6.44
C TYR A 118 5.38 -3.55 -6.33
N THR A 119 5.01 -3.21 -5.10
CA THR A 119 4.06 -2.13 -4.85
C THR A 119 4.80 -0.81 -4.67
N SER A 120 4.80 -0.01 -5.72
CA SER A 120 5.23 1.38 -5.73
C SER A 120 4.15 2.30 -5.13
N SER A 121 3.95 3.48 -5.65
CA SER A 121 2.93 4.42 -5.19
C SER A 121 2.63 5.46 -6.27
N MET A 122 1.42 6.01 -6.24
CA MET A 122 1.08 7.22 -7.00
C MET A 122 1.93 8.44 -6.60
N SER A 123 2.51 8.47 -5.40
CA SER A 123 3.36 9.56 -4.92
C SER A 123 4.61 9.80 -5.77
N VAL A 124 4.99 8.82 -6.61
CA VAL A 124 6.10 8.98 -7.57
C VAL A 124 5.83 10.07 -8.61
N TYR A 125 4.56 10.36 -8.91
CA TYR A 125 4.19 11.38 -9.88
C TYR A 125 4.31 12.81 -9.35
N GLY A 126 4.30 13.00 -8.02
CA GLY A 126 4.27 14.32 -7.41
C GLY A 126 2.99 15.08 -7.79
N HIS A 127 3.15 16.31 -8.31
CA HIS A 127 2.01 17.12 -8.75
C HIS A 127 1.43 16.67 -10.10
N GLY A 128 2.12 15.81 -10.85
CA GLY A 128 1.74 15.38 -12.20
C GLY A 128 1.68 16.53 -13.22
N ASP A 129 1.06 16.26 -14.36
CA ASP A 129 0.71 17.33 -15.31
C ASP A 129 -0.57 18.03 -14.86
N LEU A 130 -0.43 19.22 -14.31
CA LEU A 130 -1.55 20.05 -13.84
C LEU A 130 -2.58 20.39 -14.92
N LYS A 131 -2.24 20.24 -16.21
CA LYS A 131 -3.15 20.50 -17.32
C LYS A 131 -4.08 19.32 -17.58
N LEU A 132 -3.60 18.09 -17.31
CA LEU A 132 -4.36 16.87 -17.58
C LEU A 132 -5.17 16.40 -16.37
N ASN A 133 -4.90 16.92 -15.17
CA ASN A 133 -5.54 16.51 -13.89
C ASN A 133 -5.59 14.99 -13.66
N ARG A 134 -4.61 14.26 -14.19
CA ARG A 134 -4.48 12.80 -14.06
C ARG A 134 -3.03 12.37 -14.17
N PHE A 135 -2.72 11.17 -13.66
CA PHE A 135 -1.41 10.54 -13.75
C PHE A 135 -1.43 9.40 -14.75
N ASP A 136 -0.48 9.40 -15.67
CA ASP A 136 -0.30 8.36 -16.68
C ASP A 136 1.01 7.60 -16.39
N GLU A 137 1.08 6.30 -16.69
CA GLU A 137 2.29 5.49 -16.47
C GLU A 137 3.48 5.97 -17.32
N ASN A 138 3.22 6.69 -18.41
CA ASN A 138 4.24 7.29 -19.27
C ASN A 138 4.71 8.67 -18.79
N ASP A 139 4.05 9.25 -17.79
CA ASP A 139 4.49 10.52 -17.21
C ASP A 139 5.85 10.35 -16.54
N THR A 140 6.69 11.36 -16.68
CA THR A 140 7.99 11.38 -15.97
C THR A 140 7.73 11.53 -14.47
N PRO A 141 8.16 10.58 -13.63
CA PRO A 141 8.02 10.70 -12.18
C PRO A 141 8.75 11.92 -11.65
N CYS A 142 8.07 12.70 -10.80
CA CYS A 142 8.62 13.87 -10.14
C CYS A 142 8.12 13.95 -8.69
N PRO A 143 8.54 13.01 -7.81
CA PRO A 143 8.05 12.93 -6.44
C PRO A 143 8.41 14.17 -5.63
N ILE A 144 7.50 14.60 -4.75
CA ILE A 144 7.63 15.83 -3.94
C ILE A 144 7.97 15.57 -2.47
N ASP A 145 8.03 14.32 -2.06
CA ASP A 145 8.32 13.90 -0.69
C ASP A 145 9.30 12.72 -0.65
N PRO A 146 9.99 12.48 0.49
CA PRO A 146 10.95 11.38 0.62
C PRO A 146 10.38 9.98 0.41
N TYR A 147 9.09 9.77 0.72
CA TYR A 147 8.42 8.50 0.47
C TYR A 147 8.29 8.23 -1.04
N GLY A 148 7.76 9.19 -1.80
CA GLY A 148 7.67 9.07 -3.25
C GLY A 148 9.04 8.90 -3.92
N ILE A 149 10.07 9.64 -3.43
CA ILE A 149 11.45 9.49 -3.91
C ILE A 149 11.96 8.07 -3.67
N SER A 150 11.76 7.52 -2.46
CA SER A 150 12.20 6.15 -2.12
C SER A 150 11.50 5.09 -2.97
N LYS A 151 10.19 5.25 -3.22
CA LYS A 151 9.43 4.35 -4.08
C LYS A 151 9.92 4.38 -5.52
N TYR A 152 10.18 5.57 -6.06
CA TYR A 152 10.71 5.71 -7.43
C TYR A 152 12.14 5.18 -7.55
N ALA A 153 12.99 5.39 -6.55
CA ALA A 153 14.34 4.80 -6.54
C ALA A 153 14.29 3.27 -6.61
N CYS A 154 13.37 2.63 -5.88
CA CYS A 154 13.17 1.19 -5.96
C CYS A 154 12.66 0.72 -7.33
N GLU A 155 11.78 1.50 -8.00
CA GLU A 155 11.36 1.18 -9.38
C GLU A 155 12.56 1.16 -10.33
N MET A 156 13.48 2.11 -10.19
CA MET A 156 14.68 2.18 -11.01
C MET A 156 15.62 0.99 -10.73
N ASP A 157 15.84 0.64 -9.47
CA ASP A 157 16.68 -0.48 -9.07
C ASP A 157 16.13 -1.82 -9.59
N ILE A 158 14.82 -2.04 -9.49
CA ILE A 158 14.14 -3.23 -10.05
C ILE A 158 14.34 -3.34 -11.56
N LYS A 159 14.24 -2.22 -12.30
CA LYS A 159 14.49 -2.21 -13.75
C LYS A 159 15.93 -2.59 -14.08
N VAL A 160 16.91 -2.01 -13.36
CA VAL A 160 18.32 -2.35 -13.51
C VAL A 160 18.57 -3.82 -13.21
N ALA A 161 17.95 -4.37 -12.15
CA ALA A 161 18.01 -5.81 -11.85
C ALA A 161 17.43 -6.67 -12.99
N GLY A 162 16.33 -6.20 -13.61
CA GLY A 162 15.76 -6.85 -14.80
C GLY A 162 16.70 -6.85 -16.01
N ASP A 163 17.41 -5.75 -16.23
CA ASP A 163 18.32 -5.61 -17.38
C ASP A 163 19.65 -6.34 -17.17
N GLN A 164 20.20 -6.32 -15.95
CA GLN A 164 21.49 -6.92 -15.64
C GLN A 164 21.42 -8.40 -15.27
N HIS A 165 20.34 -8.84 -14.61
CA HIS A 165 20.23 -10.17 -14.01
C HIS A 165 19.03 -10.96 -14.50
N ASN A 166 18.28 -10.46 -15.51
CA ASN A 166 17.08 -11.11 -16.05
C ASN A 166 15.96 -11.32 -15.02
N LEU A 167 15.92 -10.57 -13.93
CA LEU A 167 14.80 -10.61 -13.02
C LEU A 167 13.54 -10.12 -13.74
N ASP A 168 12.51 -10.96 -13.83
CA ASP A 168 11.20 -10.51 -14.32
C ASP A 168 10.44 -9.77 -13.21
N TRP A 169 9.72 -8.72 -13.58
CA TRP A 169 9.05 -7.85 -12.62
C TRP A 169 7.75 -7.28 -13.16
N CYS A 170 6.86 -6.92 -12.25
CA CYS A 170 5.72 -6.05 -12.50
C CYS A 170 5.64 -5.01 -11.38
N ILE A 171 5.61 -3.74 -11.73
CA ILE A 171 5.50 -2.62 -10.78
C ILE A 171 4.08 -2.11 -10.78
N ILE A 172 3.44 -2.15 -9.62
CA ILE A 172 2.09 -1.62 -9.41
C ILE A 172 2.20 -0.27 -8.70
N ARG A 173 1.55 0.75 -9.22
CA ARG A 173 1.36 2.07 -8.58
C ARG A 173 -0.07 2.17 -8.07
N PRO A 174 -0.33 1.77 -6.81
CA PRO A 174 -1.68 1.76 -6.26
C PRO A 174 -2.15 3.17 -5.92
N HIS A 175 -3.48 3.35 -5.94
CA HIS A 175 -4.15 4.60 -5.60
C HIS A 175 -5.06 4.43 -4.40
N ASN A 176 -4.71 5.04 -3.26
CA ASN A 176 -5.52 5.16 -2.06
C ASN A 176 -6.30 3.89 -1.69
N ILE A 177 -5.62 2.75 -1.65
CA ILE A 177 -6.25 1.47 -1.29
C ILE A 177 -6.72 1.51 0.16
N TYR A 178 -7.93 1.04 0.40
CA TYR A 178 -8.55 0.95 1.72
C TYR A 178 -9.36 -0.35 1.86
N GLY A 179 -9.70 -0.70 3.08
CA GLY A 179 -10.54 -1.85 3.37
C GLY A 179 -10.25 -2.48 4.74
N GLU A 180 -10.85 -3.63 4.98
CA GLU A 180 -10.71 -4.39 6.21
C GLU A 180 -9.25 -4.83 6.43
N LYS A 181 -8.85 -4.97 7.68
CA LYS A 181 -7.48 -5.27 8.14
C LYS A 181 -6.49 -4.10 7.95
N GLN A 182 -6.97 -2.91 7.54
CA GLN A 182 -6.17 -1.70 7.54
C GLN A 182 -5.79 -1.30 8.96
N ASN A 183 -4.55 -0.81 9.15
CA ASN A 183 -4.15 -0.21 10.41
C ASN A 183 -4.82 1.15 10.59
N ILE A 184 -5.89 1.21 11.40
CA ILE A 184 -6.65 2.43 11.70
C ILE A 184 -6.07 3.19 12.90
N TRP A 185 -5.17 2.60 13.68
CA TRP A 185 -4.58 3.20 14.89
C TRP A 185 -3.36 4.08 14.58
N ASP A 186 -2.80 4.01 13.39
CA ASP A 186 -1.67 4.83 12.97
C ASP A 186 -2.16 6.17 12.39
N LYS A 187 -1.90 7.27 13.10
CA LYS A 187 -2.36 8.62 12.72
C LYS A 187 -1.66 9.24 11.49
N TYR A 188 -0.71 8.53 10.88
CA TYR A 188 0.08 9.05 9.75
C TYR A 188 -0.25 8.41 8.41
N ARG A 189 -1.16 7.44 8.40
CA ARG A 189 -1.50 6.66 7.22
C ARG A 189 -2.76 7.17 6.50
N ASN A 190 -3.47 6.29 5.82
CA ASN A 190 -4.65 6.59 5.02
C ASN A 190 -5.76 7.26 5.85
N VAL A 191 -6.30 8.34 5.32
CA VAL A 191 -7.30 9.20 5.96
C VAL A 191 -8.57 8.45 6.37
N LEU A 192 -9.04 7.49 5.57
CA LEU A 192 -10.25 6.72 5.88
C LEU A 192 -10.09 5.90 7.17
N GLY A 193 -8.93 5.28 7.36
CA GLY A 193 -8.61 4.59 8.61
C GLY A 193 -8.49 5.54 9.81
N ILE A 194 -7.89 6.72 9.61
CA ILE A 194 -7.79 7.75 10.65
C ILE A 194 -9.19 8.21 11.10
N TRP A 195 -10.10 8.45 10.17
CA TRP A 195 -11.47 8.85 10.49
C TRP A 195 -12.24 7.75 11.21
N MET A 196 -12.09 6.49 10.82
CA MET A 196 -12.73 5.38 11.54
C MET A 196 -12.27 5.30 12.99
N TYR A 197 -10.95 5.44 13.24
CA TYR A 197 -10.44 5.54 14.61
C TYR A 197 -11.08 6.73 15.35
N GLN A 198 -11.12 7.90 14.73
CA GLN A 198 -11.68 9.11 15.36
C GLN A 198 -13.17 8.93 15.72
N ILE A 199 -13.96 8.35 14.83
CA ILE A 199 -15.38 8.07 15.10
C ILE A 199 -15.52 7.09 16.28
N LEU A 200 -14.78 5.99 16.29
CA LEU A 200 -14.82 4.98 17.35
C LEU A 200 -14.47 5.56 18.73
N HIS A 201 -13.61 6.60 18.77
CA HIS A 201 -13.21 7.29 20.00
C HIS A 201 -13.97 8.59 20.25
N ASN A 202 -15.04 8.85 19.50
CA ASN A 202 -15.85 10.06 19.62
C ASN A 202 -15.07 11.37 19.40
N GLU A 203 -13.95 11.30 18.64
CA GLU A 203 -13.11 12.41 18.20
C GLU A 203 -13.63 12.98 16.86
N PRO A 204 -13.49 14.28 16.55
CA PRO A 204 -13.89 14.81 15.26
C PRO A 204 -13.06 14.23 14.11
N MET A 205 -13.71 13.94 12.99
CA MET A 205 -13.06 13.62 11.73
C MET A 205 -12.33 14.87 11.23
N LEU A 206 -11.00 14.79 11.09
CA LEU A 206 -10.18 15.94 10.70
C LEU A 206 -9.99 15.99 9.18
N ILE A 207 -10.36 17.13 8.59
CA ILE A 207 -10.10 17.47 7.19
C ILE A 207 -9.06 18.58 7.16
N TYR A 208 -8.00 18.42 6.38
CA TYR A 208 -6.95 19.42 6.23
C TYR A 208 -7.18 20.24 4.97
N GLY A 209 -7.23 21.59 5.15
CA GLY A 209 -7.61 22.53 4.09
C GLY A 209 -9.13 22.60 3.90
N ASP A 210 -9.53 22.91 2.65
CA ASP A 210 -10.93 23.07 2.25
C ASP A 210 -11.66 21.74 1.98
N GLY A 211 -10.90 20.63 1.90
CA GLY A 211 -11.45 19.31 1.60
C GLY A 211 -11.77 19.07 0.12
N GLU A 212 -11.43 20.01 -0.77
CA GLU A 212 -11.69 19.94 -2.21
C GLU A 212 -10.59 19.16 -2.98
N GLN A 213 -9.54 18.71 -2.30
CA GLN A 213 -8.54 17.82 -2.90
C GLN A 213 -9.18 16.49 -3.27
N SER A 214 -8.93 16.02 -4.51
CA SER A 214 -9.57 14.85 -5.07
C SER A 214 -8.67 13.62 -5.04
N ARG A 215 -9.28 12.46 -4.76
CA ARG A 215 -8.64 11.15 -4.73
C ARG A 215 -9.53 10.10 -5.39
N ALA A 216 -8.89 9.14 -6.08
CA ALA A 216 -9.54 7.90 -6.43
C ALA A 216 -9.28 6.89 -5.30
N PHE A 217 -10.33 6.51 -4.59
CA PHE A 217 -10.23 5.50 -3.53
C PHE A 217 -10.49 4.12 -4.12
N THR A 218 -9.71 3.13 -3.70
CA THR A 218 -9.79 1.78 -4.24
C THR A 218 -10.06 0.79 -3.13
N TYR A 219 -11.17 0.07 -3.21
CA TYR A 219 -11.44 -1.01 -2.26
C TYR A 219 -10.46 -2.16 -2.48
N VAL A 220 -9.88 -2.66 -1.41
CA VAL A 220 -8.82 -3.68 -1.48
C VAL A 220 -9.26 -4.96 -2.19
N GLY A 221 -10.53 -5.35 -2.05
CA GLY A 221 -11.10 -6.53 -2.68
C GLY A 221 -10.99 -6.51 -4.20
N ASP A 222 -11.19 -5.36 -4.82
CA ASP A 222 -11.13 -5.21 -6.28
C ASP A 222 -9.71 -5.33 -6.87
N ASN A 223 -8.68 -5.28 -6.02
CA ASN A 223 -7.28 -5.37 -6.44
C ASN A 223 -6.66 -6.77 -6.35
N LEU A 224 -7.25 -7.70 -5.57
CA LEU A 224 -6.56 -8.95 -5.20
C LEU A 224 -6.28 -9.84 -6.40
N GLU A 225 -7.24 -10.04 -7.29
CA GLU A 225 -7.05 -10.79 -8.53
C GLU A 225 -6.05 -10.09 -9.45
N CYS A 226 -6.08 -8.76 -9.53
CA CYS A 226 -5.13 -7.98 -10.34
C CYS A 226 -3.69 -8.13 -9.83
N LEU A 227 -3.47 -8.13 -8.52
CA LEU A 227 -2.15 -8.37 -7.93
C LEU A 227 -1.65 -9.77 -8.27
N TRP A 228 -2.51 -10.79 -8.19
CA TRP A 228 -2.15 -12.13 -8.66
C TRP A 228 -1.82 -12.16 -10.15
N ASN A 229 -2.65 -11.54 -10.98
CA ASN A 229 -2.46 -11.45 -12.42
C ASN A 229 -1.16 -10.73 -12.79
N ALA A 230 -0.72 -9.75 -12.00
CA ALA A 230 0.57 -9.09 -12.15
C ALA A 230 1.76 -10.07 -12.01
N ALA A 231 1.61 -11.13 -11.20
CA ALA A 231 2.64 -12.16 -11.06
C ALA A 231 2.62 -13.19 -12.22
N VAL A 232 1.43 -13.62 -12.64
CA VAL A 232 1.32 -14.83 -13.47
C VAL A 232 1.10 -14.57 -14.96
N LEU A 233 0.51 -13.41 -15.34
CA LEU A 233 0.20 -13.14 -16.74
C LEU A 233 1.44 -12.72 -17.55
N PRO A 234 1.68 -13.32 -18.73
CA PRO A 234 2.81 -12.93 -19.56
C PRO A 234 2.83 -11.45 -19.95
N GLN A 235 1.67 -10.86 -20.23
CA GLN A 235 1.52 -9.46 -20.61
C GLN A 235 1.84 -8.46 -19.48
N ALA A 236 1.90 -8.92 -18.23
CA ALA A 236 2.30 -8.11 -17.08
C ALA A 236 3.84 -8.05 -16.89
N SER A 237 4.61 -8.87 -17.63
CA SER A 237 6.06 -8.87 -17.58
C SER A 237 6.64 -7.50 -17.94
N LYS A 238 7.54 -7.00 -17.10
CA LYS A 238 8.23 -5.71 -17.27
C LYS A 238 7.29 -4.52 -17.48
N GLN A 239 6.13 -4.55 -16.82
CA GLN A 239 5.15 -3.48 -16.89
C GLN A 239 5.12 -2.64 -15.61
N ILE A 240 4.89 -1.33 -15.80
CA ILE A 240 4.44 -0.42 -14.74
C ILE A 240 2.94 -0.18 -14.98
N ILE A 241 2.12 -0.37 -13.95
CA ILE A 241 0.67 -0.31 -14.08
C ILE A 241 0.07 0.48 -12.91
N ASN A 242 -0.67 1.55 -13.22
CA ASN A 242 -1.52 2.21 -12.26
C ASN A 242 -2.68 1.27 -11.90
N LEU A 243 -2.92 1.05 -10.61
CA LEU A 243 -3.99 0.19 -10.15
C LEU A 243 -4.83 0.94 -9.11
N GLY A 244 -6.07 1.30 -9.49
CA GLY A 244 -6.91 2.05 -8.58
C GLY A 244 -8.27 2.40 -9.12
N GLY A 245 -9.13 2.90 -8.23
CA GLY A 245 -10.51 3.28 -8.54
C GLY A 245 -10.62 4.29 -9.68
N ILE A 246 -11.70 4.18 -10.41
CA ILE A 246 -11.98 5.00 -11.61
C ILE A 246 -12.65 6.32 -11.21
N THR A 247 -13.49 6.28 -10.19
CA THR A 247 -14.30 7.43 -9.78
C THR A 247 -13.54 8.30 -8.78
N PRO A 248 -13.29 9.58 -9.10
CA PRO A 248 -12.71 10.52 -8.15
C PRO A 248 -13.75 11.01 -7.15
N TYR A 249 -13.32 11.18 -5.90
CA TYR A 249 -14.08 11.80 -4.83
C TYR A 249 -13.25 12.92 -4.19
N THR A 250 -13.92 13.99 -3.76
CA THR A 250 -13.28 14.96 -2.86
C THR A 250 -13.11 14.35 -1.46
N ILE A 251 -12.22 14.91 -0.67
CA ILE A 251 -12.11 14.50 0.75
C ILE A 251 -13.41 14.81 1.49
N ASN A 252 -14.10 15.90 1.14
CA ASN A 252 -15.43 16.23 1.67
C ASN A 252 -16.46 15.14 1.33
N ASP A 253 -16.51 14.66 0.07
CA ASP A 253 -17.43 13.58 -0.32
C ASP A 253 -17.18 12.32 0.50
N ALA A 254 -15.92 11.90 0.60
CA ALA A 254 -15.56 10.70 1.35
C ALA A 254 -15.90 10.82 2.85
N ALA A 255 -15.68 12.01 3.45
CA ALA A 255 -16.02 12.27 4.83
C ALA A 255 -17.53 12.23 5.06
N ASN A 256 -18.32 12.84 4.18
CA ASN A 256 -19.78 12.85 4.27
C ASN A 256 -20.37 11.44 4.12
N ILE A 257 -19.84 10.63 3.18
CA ILE A 257 -20.27 9.24 3.01
C ILE A 257 -19.99 8.42 4.28
N LEU A 258 -18.78 8.53 4.85
CA LEU A 258 -18.46 7.81 6.08
C LEU A 258 -19.29 8.31 7.27
N ALA A 259 -19.50 9.61 7.38
CA ALA A 259 -20.34 10.22 8.42
C ALA A 259 -21.78 9.68 8.37
N GLU A 260 -22.37 9.57 7.17
CA GLU A 260 -23.69 8.98 6.96
C GLU A 260 -23.73 7.51 7.40
N ILE A 261 -22.74 6.69 6.95
CA ILE A 261 -22.65 5.25 7.30
C ILE A 261 -22.53 5.06 8.82
N ALA A 262 -21.71 5.89 9.48
CA ALA A 262 -21.45 5.76 10.91
C ALA A 262 -22.51 6.42 11.81
N GLY A 263 -23.44 7.21 11.23
CA GLY A 263 -24.36 8.05 12.00
C GLY A 263 -23.62 9.13 12.81
N TYR A 264 -22.57 9.73 12.25
CA TYR A 264 -21.64 10.63 12.94
C TYR A 264 -21.60 12.02 12.29
N ASN A 265 -21.47 13.08 13.10
CA ASN A 265 -21.60 14.44 12.59
C ASN A 265 -20.49 15.41 13.05
N LYS A 266 -19.43 14.90 13.72
CA LYS A 266 -18.32 15.75 14.14
C LYS A 266 -17.25 15.78 13.06
N ILE A 267 -17.24 16.80 12.21
CA ILE A 267 -16.23 17.05 11.19
C ILE A 267 -15.59 18.41 11.48
N GLU A 268 -14.26 18.48 11.50
CA GLU A 268 -13.51 19.71 11.71
C GLU A 268 -12.47 19.92 10.61
N HIS A 269 -12.42 21.15 10.08
CA HIS A 269 -11.37 21.58 9.17
C HIS A 269 -10.17 22.14 9.94
N ARG A 270 -8.96 21.80 9.45
CA ARG A 270 -7.67 22.23 10.00
C ARG A 270 -6.84 22.92 8.93
N GLU A 271 -5.73 23.55 9.34
CA GLU A 271 -4.76 24.14 8.42
C GLU A 271 -4.34 23.15 7.32
N PRO A 272 -4.18 23.62 6.06
CA PRO A 272 -3.82 22.77 4.94
C PRO A 272 -2.45 22.11 5.13
N ARG A 273 -2.28 20.93 4.55
CA ARG A 273 -1.01 20.20 4.46
C ARG A 273 -0.33 20.47 3.13
N HIS A 274 0.97 20.19 3.09
CA HIS A 274 1.65 20.07 1.83
C HIS A 274 1.27 18.73 1.18
N GLU A 275 0.34 18.76 0.23
CA GLU A 275 -0.16 17.58 -0.48
C GLU A 275 -0.60 17.90 -1.91
N VAL A 276 -0.74 16.86 -2.71
CA VAL A 276 -1.21 16.97 -4.10
C VAL A 276 -2.71 17.29 -4.13
N LYS A 277 -3.12 18.30 -4.92
CA LYS A 277 -4.54 18.68 -5.04
C LYS A 277 -5.35 17.63 -5.79
N TRP A 278 -4.81 17.10 -6.88
CA TRP A 278 -5.45 16.10 -7.74
C TRP A 278 -4.59 14.85 -7.78
N ALA A 279 -5.17 13.71 -7.45
CA ALA A 279 -4.50 12.42 -7.50
C ALA A 279 -5.45 11.37 -8.08
N VAL A 280 -5.62 11.42 -9.39
CA VAL A 280 -6.48 10.52 -10.17
C VAL A 280 -5.63 9.87 -11.26
N PRO A 281 -5.55 8.54 -11.33
CA PRO A 281 -4.75 7.82 -12.32
C PRO A 281 -5.49 7.66 -13.65
N THR A 282 -4.74 7.37 -14.71
CA THR A 282 -5.26 6.55 -15.79
C THR A 282 -5.37 5.09 -15.32
N TYR A 283 -6.36 4.38 -15.81
CA TYR A 283 -6.68 3.01 -15.38
C TYR A 283 -6.79 2.01 -16.53
N GLN A 284 -6.68 2.48 -17.77
CA GLN A 284 -6.92 1.63 -18.95
C GLN A 284 -5.95 0.45 -18.99
N LYS A 285 -4.69 0.68 -18.64
CA LYS A 285 -3.66 -0.36 -18.63
C LYS A 285 -3.96 -1.48 -17.61
N SER A 286 -4.49 -1.15 -16.43
CA SER A 286 -4.90 -2.15 -15.44
C SER A 286 -6.10 -2.98 -15.93
N ILE A 287 -7.03 -2.37 -16.65
CA ILE A 287 -8.16 -3.09 -17.27
C ILE A 287 -7.64 -4.06 -18.33
N ASP A 288 -6.84 -3.57 -19.28
CA ASP A 288 -6.41 -4.35 -20.45
C ASP A 288 -5.43 -5.48 -20.09
N ILE A 289 -4.54 -5.25 -19.11
CA ILE A 289 -3.48 -6.21 -18.77
C ILE A 289 -3.88 -7.09 -17.58
N LEU A 290 -4.45 -6.50 -16.53
CA LEU A 290 -4.72 -7.21 -15.28
C LEU A 290 -6.17 -7.64 -15.10
N GLY A 291 -7.08 -7.14 -15.97
CA GLY A 291 -8.51 -7.40 -15.86
C GLY A 291 -9.19 -6.64 -14.74
N PHE A 292 -8.67 -5.46 -14.37
CA PHE A 292 -9.22 -4.64 -13.28
C PHE A 292 -10.68 -4.29 -13.52
N LYS A 293 -11.48 -4.39 -12.46
CA LYS A 293 -12.88 -4.00 -12.43
C LYS A 293 -13.13 -3.21 -11.15
N ASP A 294 -13.54 -1.95 -11.29
CA ASP A 294 -13.96 -1.09 -10.17
C ASP A 294 -15.42 -1.41 -9.82
N THR A 295 -15.60 -2.49 -9.07
CA THR A 295 -16.95 -3.05 -8.80
C THR A 295 -17.53 -2.59 -7.48
N THR A 296 -16.70 -2.13 -6.56
CA THR A 296 -17.11 -1.73 -5.21
C THR A 296 -17.19 -0.21 -5.11
N SER A 297 -18.40 0.32 -4.94
CA SER A 297 -18.58 1.76 -4.71
C SER A 297 -17.86 2.20 -3.42
N LEU A 298 -17.47 3.49 -3.33
CA LEU A 298 -16.87 4.02 -2.10
C LEU A 298 -17.80 3.80 -0.89
N LYS A 299 -19.11 3.93 -1.07
CA LYS A 299 -20.09 3.70 -0.01
C LYS A 299 -20.10 2.25 0.47
N ASP A 300 -20.12 1.29 -0.46
CA ASP A 300 -20.13 -0.13 -0.11
C ASP A 300 -18.83 -0.56 0.57
N GLY A 301 -17.69 -0.16 0.02
CA GLY A 301 -16.38 -0.47 0.61
C GLY A 301 -16.19 0.17 1.99
N LEU A 302 -16.64 1.43 2.18
CA LEU A 302 -16.62 2.07 3.51
C LEU A 302 -17.58 1.40 4.48
N THR A 303 -18.73 0.91 4.02
CA THR A 303 -19.68 0.15 4.85
C THR A 303 -19.02 -1.14 5.35
N SER A 304 -18.41 -1.92 4.45
CA SER A 304 -17.71 -3.15 4.82
C SER A 304 -16.56 -2.87 5.80
N MET A 305 -15.73 -1.87 5.51
CA MET A 305 -14.62 -1.50 6.38
C MET A 305 -15.10 -0.98 7.75
N TRP A 306 -16.20 -0.22 7.79
CA TRP A 306 -16.78 0.28 9.04
C TRP A 306 -17.35 -0.86 9.91
N GLU A 307 -18.09 -1.81 9.30
CA GLU A 307 -18.57 -2.98 10.01
C GLU A 307 -17.41 -3.80 10.61
N TRP A 308 -16.33 -3.98 9.87
CA TRP A 308 -15.11 -4.59 10.39
C TRP A 308 -14.52 -3.77 11.55
N ALA A 309 -14.35 -2.46 11.38
CA ALA A 309 -13.70 -1.59 12.37
C ALA A 309 -14.43 -1.57 13.72
N LYS A 310 -15.77 -1.64 13.73
CA LYS A 310 -16.57 -1.71 14.96
C LYS A 310 -16.36 -3.00 15.76
N ASN A 311 -15.97 -4.09 15.10
CA ASN A 311 -15.92 -5.43 15.68
C ASN A 311 -14.51 -5.91 16.00
N ILE A 312 -13.47 -5.15 15.63
CA ILE A 312 -12.08 -5.53 15.94
C ILE A 312 -11.70 -5.08 17.35
N LYS A 313 -10.68 -5.77 17.89
CA LYS A 313 -10.08 -5.38 19.16
C LYS A 313 -9.42 -4.01 19.02
N ASP A 314 -9.82 -3.06 19.86
CA ASP A 314 -9.19 -1.76 19.93
C ASP A 314 -7.72 -1.85 20.38
N ARG A 315 -6.92 -0.93 19.89
CA ARG A 315 -5.48 -0.86 20.15
C ARG A 315 -5.07 0.58 20.48
N PRO A 316 -3.99 0.76 21.26
CA PRO A 316 -3.43 2.09 21.49
C PRO A 316 -3.10 2.78 20.15
N ARG A 317 -3.46 4.06 20.06
CA ARG A 317 -3.10 4.87 18.90
C ARG A 317 -1.60 4.99 18.76
N TYR A 318 -1.05 4.59 17.63
CA TYR A 318 0.37 4.74 17.37
C TYR A 318 0.73 6.20 17.10
N LYS A 319 1.77 6.67 17.75
CA LYS A 319 2.40 7.96 17.50
C LYS A 319 3.91 7.86 17.66
N TRP A 320 4.64 8.60 16.87
CA TRP A 320 6.08 8.74 17.06
C TRP A 320 6.35 9.58 18.30
N GLU A 321 7.24 9.09 19.17
CA GLU A 321 7.71 9.84 20.33
C GLU A 321 8.88 10.77 19.96
N ASN A 322 9.75 10.28 19.07
CA ASN A 322 10.94 11.00 18.63
C ASN A 322 10.97 11.08 17.10
N TYR A 323 10.80 12.29 16.57
CA TYR A 323 11.01 12.57 15.17
C TYR A 323 12.48 12.83 14.88
N GLU A 324 12.99 12.38 13.74
CA GLU A 324 14.36 12.67 13.30
C GLU A 324 14.56 14.18 13.03
N ILE A 325 13.51 14.84 12.54
CA ILE A 325 13.47 16.29 12.27
C ILE A 325 12.19 16.85 12.85
N THR A 326 12.32 17.84 13.77
CA THR A 326 11.18 18.53 14.36
C THR A 326 10.90 19.89 13.75
N LYS A 327 11.86 20.44 12.96
CA LYS A 327 11.68 21.72 12.27
C LYS A 327 10.56 21.62 11.23
N GLY A 328 9.54 22.45 11.35
CA GLY A 328 8.40 22.48 10.43
C GLY A 328 7.37 21.37 10.65
N ILE A 329 7.52 20.57 11.71
CA ILE A 329 6.50 19.55 12.04
C ILE A 329 5.15 20.20 12.33
N TYR A 330 4.10 19.59 11.86
CA TYR A 330 2.74 20.08 12.04
C TYR A 330 2.37 20.14 13.52
N SER A 331 1.67 21.22 13.93
CA SER A 331 1.30 21.46 15.33
C SER A 331 0.45 20.33 15.94
N TYR A 332 -0.37 19.69 15.12
CA TYR A 332 -1.24 18.57 15.51
C TYR A 332 -0.54 17.21 15.59
N TRP A 333 0.76 17.15 15.30
CA TRP A 333 1.61 15.95 15.50
C TRP A 333 2.50 16.04 16.73
N LYS A 334 2.64 17.25 17.28
CA LYS A 334 3.41 17.51 18.50
C LYS A 334 2.77 16.92 19.75
#